data_b52910c99b5d15da11e3a232680a33a8
#
_entry.id   b52910c99b5d15da11e3a232680a33a8
#
_cell.length_a   1.000
_cell.length_b   1.000
_cell.length_c   1.000
_cell.angle_alpha   90.00
_cell.angle_beta   90.00
_cell.angle_gamma   90.00
#
_symmetry.space_group_name_H-M   'P 1'
#
loop_
_entity.id
_entity.type
_entity.pdbx_description
1 polymer ?
#
loop_
_entity_poly.entity_id
_entity_poly.type
_entity_poly.pdbx_seq_one_letter_code
_entity_poly.pdbx_strand_id
1 'polypeptide(L)'
;KRTYQNQEHQDQLDAATIYSILETEILPLYYARNKKGYSEGWIKVVKNSIAQIAPHYTMKRQLDDYYSKFYCKLAKRFQTLAANDNAKAKEIAAWKEEVVAKWDAIEIVSCDKVEDLKNGDIESGKEYTITYVIDEKGLNDAVGLELVTTYTTADGKQHVYSVEPFSVIKKEGNLYTFQVKHSLSNAGS
;
A
#
# COMPACT_ATOMS: atom_id res chain seq x y z
N LYS A 1 5.92 16.89 13.50
CA LYS A 1 5.22 16.50 14.74
C LYS A 1 6.00 15.36 15.38
N ARG A 2 6.37 15.49 16.66
CA ARG A 2 6.95 14.38 17.42
C ARG A 2 5.82 13.46 17.87
N THR A 3 6.03 12.16 17.83
CA THR A 3 5.09 11.15 18.34
C THR A 3 5.65 10.50 19.58
N TYR A 4 4.81 10.26 20.57
CA TYR A 4 5.17 9.62 21.83
C TYR A 4 4.42 8.29 21.96
N GLN A 5 4.99 7.34 22.68
CA GLN A 5 4.35 6.04 22.91
C GLN A 5 3.13 6.12 23.85
N ASN A 6 3.14 7.11 24.75
CA ASN A 6 2.03 7.37 25.68
C ASN A 6 1.06 8.36 25.03
N GLN A 7 -0.15 7.92 24.70
CA GLN A 7 -1.18 8.73 24.05
C GLN A 7 -1.66 9.89 24.93
N GLU A 8 -1.83 9.68 26.21
CA GLU A 8 -2.25 10.74 27.14
C GLU A 8 -1.22 11.88 27.21
N HIS A 9 0.06 11.53 27.25
CA HIS A 9 1.14 12.52 27.21
C HIS A 9 1.16 13.28 25.87
N GLN A 10 0.91 12.57 24.76
CA GLN A 10 0.79 13.18 23.42
C GLN A 10 -0.36 14.19 23.38
N ASP A 11 -1.52 13.82 23.92
CA ASP A 11 -2.71 14.67 23.93
C ASP A 11 -2.51 15.92 24.79
N GLN A 12 -1.85 15.81 25.95
CA GLN A 12 -1.50 16.95 26.80
C GLN A 12 -0.55 17.92 26.08
N LEU A 13 0.47 17.43 25.40
CA LEU A 13 1.41 18.27 24.66
C LEU A 13 0.74 18.92 23.44
N ASP A 14 -0.10 18.20 22.73
CA ASP A 14 -0.84 18.74 21.58
C ASP A 14 -1.82 19.82 22.05
N ALA A 15 -2.54 19.63 23.17
CA ALA A 15 -3.40 20.63 23.77
C ALA A 15 -2.64 21.88 24.21
N ALA A 16 -1.52 21.72 24.94
CA ALA A 16 -0.66 22.82 25.36
C ALA A 16 -0.13 23.62 24.17
N THR A 17 0.22 22.94 23.08
CA THR A 17 0.69 23.60 21.84
C THR A 17 -0.42 24.43 21.20
N ILE A 18 -1.65 23.88 21.13
CA ILE A 18 -2.81 24.57 20.57
C ILE A 18 -3.12 25.83 21.40
N TYR A 19 -3.15 25.71 22.74
CA TYR A 19 -3.40 26.87 23.63
C TYR A 19 -2.29 27.91 23.50
N SER A 20 -1.04 27.50 23.43
CA SER A 20 0.08 28.42 23.25
C SER A 20 -0.05 29.21 21.93
N ILE A 21 -0.33 28.55 20.82
CA ILE A 21 -0.54 29.21 19.52
C ILE A 21 -1.75 30.15 19.58
N LEU A 22 -2.85 29.73 20.22
CA LEU A 22 -4.04 30.54 20.36
C LEU A 22 -3.74 31.83 21.12
N GLU A 23 -3.05 31.76 22.25
CA GLU A 23 -2.77 32.87 23.14
C GLU A 23 -1.67 33.81 22.59
N THR A 24 -0.61 33.23 22.02
CA THR A 24 0.57 34.02 21.63
C THR A 24 0.52 34.54 20.20
N GLU A 25 -0.21 33.88 19.32
CA GLU A 25 -0.25 34.23 17.89
C GLU A 25 -1.64 34.65 17.41
N ILE A 26 -2.67 33.80 17.65
CA ILE A 26 -3.99 34.00 17.03
C ILE A 26 -4.73 35.15 17.68
N LEU A 27 -4.85 35.19 19.00
CA LEU A 27 -5.58 36.25 19.71
C LEU A 27 -4.96 37.61 19.49
N PRO A 28 -3.64 37.81 19.64
CA PRO A 28 -3.03 39.11 19.35
C PRO A 28 -3.24 39.56 17.90
N LEU A 29 -3.09 38.62 16.94
CA LEU A 29 -3.29 38.95 15.53
C LEU A 29 -4.74 39.30 15.21
N TYR A 30 -5.71 38.55 15.78
CA TYR A 30 -7.14 38.79 15.56
C TYR A 30 -7.59 40.13 16.12
N TYR A 31 -7.13 40.52 17.33
CA TYR A 31 -7.53 41.77 18.01
C TYR A 31 -6.69 43.00 17.64
N ALA A 32 -5.62 42.84 16.87
CA ALA A 32 -4.83 44.00 16.38
C ALA A 32 -5.64 44.86 15.41
N ARG A 33 -6.28 45.89 15.92
CA ARG A 33 -7.12 46.81 15.12
C ARG A 33 -6.31 48.00 14.61
N ASN A 34 -6.39 48.25 13.32
CA ASN A 34 -5.88 49.48 12.71
C ASN A 34 -6.87 50.65 12.88
N LYS A 35 -6.52 51.85 12.40
CA LYS A 35 -7.38 53.04 12.44
C LYS A 35 -8.75 52.88 11.76
N LYS A 36 -8.91 51.87 10.90
CA LYS A 36 -10.15 51.55 10.19
C LYS A 36 -10.96 50.45 10.89
N GLY A 37 -10.51 49.96 12.06
CA GLY A 37 -11.22 49.01 12.88
C GLY A 37 -11.04 47.51 12.52
N TYR A 38 -10.12 47.17 11.64
CA TYR A 38 -9.86 45.78 11.27
C TYR A 38 -8.38 45.40 11.43
N SER A 39 -8.10 44.08 11.54
CA SER A 39 -6.75 43.53 11.58
C SER A 39 -6.27 43.18 10.16
N GLU A 40 -5.26 43.90 9.69
CA GLU A 40 -4.65 43.60 8.36
C GLU A 40 -4.00 42.24 8.31
N GLY A 41 -3.35 41.83 9.40
CA GLY A 41 -2.74 40.49 9.51
C GLY A 41 -3.77 39.38 9.45
N TRP A 42 -4.89 39.54 10.18
CA TRP A 42 -5.97 38.56 10.15
C TRP A 42 -6.65 38.45 8.78
N ILE A 43 -6.88 39.61 8.11
CA ILE A 43 -7.41 39.58 6.73
C ILE A 43 -6.47 38.83 5.77
N LYS A 44 -5.15 38.93 5.95
CA LYS A 44 -4.19 38.16 5.17
C LYS A 44 -4.36 36.66 5.39
N VAL A 45 -4.54 36.22 6.64
CA VAL A 45 -4.82 34.84 6.97
C VAL A 45 -6.12 34.34 6.31
N VAL A 46 -7.20 35.13 6.41
CA VAL A 46 -8.49 34.84 5.78
C VAL A 46 -8.36 34.70 4.25
N LYS A 47 -7.69 35.66 3.60
CA LYS A 47 -7.45 35.59 2.15
C LYS A 47 -6.64 34.33 1.74
N ASN A 48 -5.60 34.00 2.50
CA ASN A 48 -4.83 32.80 2.25
C ASN A 48 -5.65 31.53 2.44
N SER A 49 -6.49 31.49 3.48
CA SER A 49 -7.40 30.35 3.71
C SER A 49 -8.39 30.16 2.55
N ILE A 50 -9.00 31.26 2.08
CA ILE A 50 -9.90 31.21 0.93
C ILE A 50 -9.17 30.77 -0.34
N ALA A 51 -7.97 31.28 -0.59
CA ALA A 51 -7.23 31.02 -1.82
C ALA A 51 -6.61 29.60 -1.87
N GLN A 52 -6.10 29.12 -0.74
CA GLN A 52 -5.29 27.89 -0.70
C GLN A 52 -6.00 26.70 -0.07
N ILE A 53 -6.92 26.90 0.86
CA ILE A 53 -7.57 25.82 1.60
C ILE A 53 -8.96 25.53 1.02
N ALA A 54 -9.81 26.54 0.91
CA ALA A 54 -11.20 26.36 0.54
C ALA A 54 -11.40 25.58 -0.78
N PRO A 55 -10.64 25.81 -1.88
CA PRO A 55 -10.83 25.08 -3.13
C PRO A 55 -10.58 23.56 -2.99
N HIS A 56 -9.71 23.17 -2.07
CA HIS A 56 -9.35 21.76 -1.84
C HIS A 56 -10.34 21.01 -0.93
N TYR A 57 -11.17 21.73 -0.17
CA TYR A 57 -12.09 21.16 0.82
C TYR A 57 -13.56 21.48 0.54
N THR A 58 -13.92 21.74 -0.71
CA THR A 58 -15.31 21.93 -1.12
C THR A 58 -16.06 20.60 -1.24
N MET A 59 -17.35 20.62 -0.97
CA MET A 59 -18.24 19.48 -1.20
C MET A 59 -18.23 19.05 -2.67
N LYS A 60 -18.15 20.00 -3.60
CA LYS A 60 -18.05 19.68 -5.02
C LYS A 60 -16.84 18.81 -5.32
N ARG A 61 -15.64 19.20 -4.84
CA ARG A 61 -14.43 18.39 -5.05
C ARG A 61 -14.56 17.00 -4.43
N GLN A 62 -15.12 16.91 -3.23
CA GLN A 62 -15.36 15.63 -2.56
C GLN A 62 -16.28 14.72 -3.38
N LEU A 63 -17.38 15.27 -3.90
CA LEU A 63 -18.30 14.52 -4.76
C LEU A 63 -17.64 14.09 -6.06
N ASP A 64 -16.86 14.95 -6.70
CA ASP A 64 -16.11 14.62 -7.92
C ASP A 64 -15.10 13.47 -7.66
N ASP A 65 -14.42 13.49 -6.50
CA ASP A 65 -13.52 12.42 -6.08
C ASP A 65 -14.28 11.10 -5.85
N TYR A 66 -15.38 11.12 -5.11
CA TYR A 66 -16.19 9.91 -4.88
C TYR A 66 -16.77 9.36 -6.17
N TYR A 67 -17.29 10.22 -7.02
CA TYR A 67 -17.85 9.83 -8.31
C TYR A 67 -16.81 9.15 -9.19
N SER A 68 -15.66 9.80 -9.40
CA SER A 68 -14.61 9.30 -10.30
C SER A 68 -13.83 8.12 -9.73
N LYS A 69 -13.50 8.15 -8.43
CA LYS A 69 -12.65 7.13 -7.80
C LYS A 69 -13.41 5.86 -7.42
N PHE A 70 -14.70 5.99 -7.05
CA PHE A 70 -15.50 4.88 -6.52
C PHE A 70 -16.74 4.58 -7.36
N TYR A 71 -17.70 5.49 -7.45
CA TYR A 71 -19.02 5.18 -7.98
C TYR A 71 -19.00 4.76 -9.45
N CYS A 72 -18.27 5.46 -10.31
CA CYS A 72 -18.16 5.09 -11.72
C CYS A 72 -17.51 3.72 -11.90
N LYS A 73 -16.48 3.41 -11.12
CA LYS A 73 -15.78 2.13 -11.19
C LYS A 73 -16.65 0.99 -10.69
N LEU A 74 -17.35 1.21 -9.58
CA LEU A 74 -18.27 0.21 -9.01
C LEU A 74 -19.46 -0.04 -9.90
N ALA A 75 -20.05 1.01 -10.51
CA ALA A 75 -21.15 0.85 -11.45
C ALA A 75 -20.75 0.03 -12.68
N LYS A 76 -19.58 0.30 -13.27
CA LYS A 76 -19.06 -0.50 -14.39
C LYS A 76 -18.81 -1.95 -13.97
N ARG A 77 -18.23 -2.17 -12.81
CA ARG A 77 -17.98 -3.52 -12.27
C ARG A 77 -19.29 -4.27 -12.03
N PHE A 78 -20.30 -3.59 -11.46
CA PHE A 78 -21.62 -4.16 -11.26
C PHE A 78 -22.26 -4.57 -12.58
N GLN A 79 -22.25 -3.70 -13.60
CA GLN A 79 -22.77 -4.02 -14.92
C GLN A 79 -22.11 -5.27 -15.53
N THR A 80 -20.79 -5.38 -15.42
CA THR A 80 -20.04 -6.56 -15.89
C THR A 80 -20.46 -7.84 -15.15
N LEU A 81 -20.59 -7.76 -13.82
CA LEU A 81 -20.92 -8.94 -13.00
C LEU A 81 -22.37 -9.35 -13.12
N ALA A 82 -23.29 -8.38 -13.30
CA ALA A 82 -24.73 -8.63 -13.42
C ALA A 82 -25.18 -9.03 -14.83
N ALA A 83 -24.34 -8.84 -15.84
CA ALA A 83 -24.68 -9.20 -17.22
C ALA A 83 -24.93 -10.71 -17.37
N ASN A 84 -25.81 -11.07 -18.32
CA ASN A 84 -26.12 -12.46 -18.68
C ASN A 84 -26.49 -13.34 -17.46
N ASP A 85 -27.42 -12.88 -16.67
CA ASP A 85 -27.84 -13.59 -15.44
C ASP A 85 -26.70 -13.88 -14.48
N ASN A 86 -25.85 -12.90 -14.25
CA ASN A 86 -24.67 -12.98 -13.37
C ASN A 86 -23.63 -14.03 -13.82
N ALA A 87 -23.53 -14.35 -15.10
CA ALA A 87 -22.64 -15.39 -15.60
C ALA A 87 -21.18 -15.20 -15.12
N LYS A 88 -20.66 -13.97 -15.18
CA LYS A 88 -19.29 -13.69 -14.73
C LYS A 88 -19.11 -13.84 -13.21
N ALA A 89 -20.12 -13.48 -12.44
CA ALA A 89 -20.08 -13.66 -10.99
C ALA A 89 -20.10 -15.15 -10.62
N LYS A 90 -20.94 -15.96 -11.30
CA LYS A 90 -20.99 -17.41 -11.13
C LYS A 90 -19.66 -18.08 -11.52
N GLU A 91 -19.06 -17.66 -12.64
CA GLU A 91 -17.73 -18.13 -13.07
C GLU A 91 -16.65 -17.87 -12.01
N ILE A 92 -16.60 -16.64 -11.48
CA ILE A 92 -15.65 -16.27 -10.44
C ILE A 92 -15.88 -17.07 -9.15
N ALA A 93 -17.13 -17.31 -8.77
CA ALA A 93 -17.46 -18.10 -7.59
C ALA A 93 -17.01 -19.56 -7.76
N ALA A 94 -17.31 -20.20 -8.89
CA ALA A 94 -16.87 -21.56 -9.21
C ALA A 94 -15.33 -21.66 -9.23
N TRP A 95 -14.66 -20.69 -9.84
CA TRP A 95 -13.18 -20.64 -9.83
C TRP A 95 -12.62 -20.54 -8.41
N LYS A 96 -13.20 -19.73 -7.54
CA LYS A 96 -12.76 -19.63 -6.13
C LYS A 96 -12.93 -20.95 -5.38
N GLU A 97 -14.05 -21.65 -5.58
CA GLU A 97 -14.29 -22.96 -4.97
C GLU A 97 -13.26 -23.99 -5.46
N GLU A 98 -12.94 -23.97 -6.75
CA GLU A 98 -11.91 -24.84 -7.33
C GLU A 98 -10.52 -24.55 -6.75
N VAL A 99 -10.14 -23.27 -6.65
CA VAL A 99 -8.86 -22.88 -6.04
C VAL A 99 -8.77 -23.35 -4.61
N VAL A 100 -9.80 -23.12 -3.79
CA VAL A 100 -9.81 -23.57 -2.39
C VAL A 100 -9.70 -25.09 -2.29
N ALA A 101 -10.39 -25.84 -3.14
CA ALA A 101 -10.37 -27.31 -3.11
C ALA A 101 -9.01 -27.89 -3.51
N LYS A 102 -8.24 -27.21 -4.35
CA LYS A 102 -6.96 -27.71 -4.88
C LYS A 102 -5.72 -27.07 -4.26
N TRP A 103 -5.88 -26.01 -3.46
CA TRP A 103 -4.77 -25.20 -2.94
C TRP A 103 -3.73 -26.03 -2.19
N ASP A 104 -4.17 -26.90 -1.29
CA ASP A 104 -3.29 -27.74 -0.47
C ASP A 104 -2.62 -28.88 -1.27
N ALA A 105 -3.07 -29.13 -2.50
CA ALA A 105 -2.48 -30.15 -3.38
C ALA A 105 -1.35 -29.58 -4.27
N ILE A 106 -1.13 -28.24 -4.29
CA ILE A 106 -0.05 -27.60 -5.03
C ILE A 106 1.29 -28.13 -4.51
N GLU A 107 2.18 -28.52 -5.42
CA GLU A 107 3.49 -29.07 -5.09
C GLU A 107 4.62 -28.23 -5.67
N ILE A 108 5.63 -27.95 -4.85
CA ILE A 108 6.92 -27.46 -5.33
C ILE A 108 7.74 -28.68 -5.80
N VAL A 109 7.85 -28.86 -7.11
CA VAL A 109 8.55 -29.98 -7.72
C VAL A 109 10.06 -29.82 -7.63
N SER A 110 10.57 -28.63 -7.88
CA SER A 110 11.99 -28.29 -7.72
C SER A 110 12.21 -26.81 -7.43
N CYS A 111 13.33 -26.52 -6.79
CA CYS A 111 13.80 -25.19 -6.55
C CYS A 111 15.31 -25.12 -6.76
N ASP A 112 15.76 -24.36 -7.75
CA ASP A 112 17.18 -24.12 -8.01
C ASP A 112 17.67 -22.93 -7.17
N LYS A 113 18.90 -23.03 -6.64
CA LYS A 113 19.62 -21.97 -5.92
C LYS A 113 19.21 -21.68 -4.48
N VAL A 114 18.20 -22.34 -3.91
CA VAL A 114 17.85 -22.13 -2.48
C VAL A 114 18.95 -22.64 -1.55
N GLU A 115 19.70 -23.66 -1.94
CA GLU A 115 20.78 -24.20 -1.11
C GLU A 115 22.00 -23.26 -1.07
N ASP A 116 22.35 -22.62 -2.19
CA ASP A 116 23.40 -21.58 -2.21
C ASP A 116 23.02 -20.38 -1.32
N LEU A 117 21.72 -20.02 -1.30
CA LEU A 117 21.19 -18.97 -0.44
C LEU A 117 21.15 -19.36 1.05
N LYS A 118 20.95 -20.64 1.38
CA LYS A 118 20.96 -21.15 2.76
C LYS A 118 22.35 -21.19 3.38
N ASN A 119 23.39 -21.34 2.56
CA ASN A 119 24.77 -21.44 3.04
C ASN A 119 25.43 -20.08 3.35
N GLY A 120 24.72 -18.98 3.17
CA GLY A 120 25.07 -17.71 3.78
C GLY A 120 26.01 -16.79 2.98
N ASP A 121 26.47 -17.19 1.79
CA ASP A 121 27.41 -16.38 1.01
C ASP A 121 26.72 -15.59 -0.10
N ILE A 122 25.78 -14.69 0.31
CA ILE A 122 25.16 -13.78 -0.65
C ILE A 122 26.03 -12.53 -0.80
N GLU A 123 26.66 -12.38 -1.96
CA GLU A 123 27.48 -11.23 -2.29
C GLU A 123 26.61 -10.02 -2.67
N SER A 124 26.84 -8.88 -2.01
CA SER A 124 26.16 -7.63 -2.37
C SER A 124 26.53 -7.21 -3.80
N GLY A 125 25.51 -6.79 -4.57
CA GLY A 125 25.67 -6.36 -5.97
C GLY A 125 25.71 -7.48 -7.00
N LYS A 126 25.72 -8.76 -6.60
CA LYS A 126 25.62 -9.89 -7.50
C LYS A 126 24.15 -10.20 -7.83
N GLU A 127 23.87 -10.48 -9.11
CA GLU A 127 22.55 -10.92 -9.54
C GLU A 127 22.41 -12.44 -9.34
N TYR A 128 21.35 -12.84 -8.66
CA TYR A 128 20.97 -14.23 -8.44
C TYR A 128 19.71 -14.54 -9.24
N THR A 129 19.72 -15.66 -9.96
CA THR A 129 18.55 -16.16 -10.64
C THR A 129 17.97 -17.32 -9.84
N ILE A 130 16.74 -17.15 -9.38
CA ILE A 130 16.02 -18.15 -8.59
C ILE A 130 14.92 -18.75 -9.46
N THR A 131 14.86 -20.07 -9.54
CA THR A 131 13.90 -20.78 -10.38
C THR A 131 13.13 -21.80 -9.55
N TYR A 132 11.81 -21.80 -9.65
CA TYR A 132 10.91 -22.79 -9.07
C TYR A 132 10.11 -23.48 -10.13
N VAL A 133 9.94 -24.80 -10.00
CA VAL A 133 8.96 -25.56 -10.77
C VAL A 133 7.84 -25.98 -9.83
N ILE A 134 6.63 -25.55 -10.15
CA ILE A 134 5.42 -25.80 -9.34
C ILE A 134 4.43 -26.58 -10.18
N ASP A 135 3.86 -27.65 -9.60
CA ASP A 135 2.69 -28.33 -10.14
C ASP A 135 1.44 -27.67 -9.57
N GLU A 136 0.73 -26.90 -10.41
CA GLU A 136 -0.49 -26.18 -10.05
C GLU A 136 -1.75 -27.07 -9.98
N LYS A 137 -1.63 -28.37 -10.22
CA LYS A 137 -2.74 -29.34 -10.16
C LYS A 137 -3.97 -28.93 -11.00
N GLY A 138 -3.73 -28.24 -12.11
CA GLY A 138 -4.78 -27.80 -13.05
C GLY A 138 -5.49 -26.50 -12.65
N LEU A 139 -4.90 -25.67 -11.78
CA LEU A 139 -5.45 -24.36 -11.43
C LEU A 139 -5.27 -23.27 -12.49
N ASN A 140 -4.54 -23.58 -13.58
CA ASN A 140 -4.47 -22.75 -14.81
C ASN A 140 -4.18 -21.25 -14.55
N ASP A 141 -2.97 -20.92 -14.16
CA ASP A 141 -2.51 -19.55 -13.87
C ASP A 141 -3.13 -18.91 -12.61
N ALA A 142 -3.69 -19.69 -11.70
CA ALA A 142 -4.24 -19.15 -10.45
C ALA A 142 -3.17 -18.94 -9.37
N VAL A 143 -1.95 -19.47 -9.57
CA VAL A 143 -0.84 -19.38 -8.63
C VAL A 143 0.12 -18.29 -9.06
N GLY A 144 0.44 -17.39 -8.14
CA GLY A 144 1.52 -16.42 -8.26
C GLY A 144 2.61 -16.71 -7.24
N LEU A 145 3.85 -16.44 -7.58
CA LEU A 145 4.99 -16.57 -6.68
C LEU A 145 5.66 -15.20 -6.51
N GLU A 146 5.99 -14.86 -5.27
CA GLU A 146 6.67 -13.60 -4.92
C GLU A 146 7.91 -13.89 -4.09
N LEU A 147 9.00 -13.18 -4.38
CA LEU A 147 10.18 -13.10 -3.54
C LEU A 147 10.00 -11.96 -2.56
N VAL A 148 9.92 -12.27 -1.28
CA VAL A 148 9.81 -11.27 -0.22
C VAL A 148 11.16 -11.15 0.50
N THR A 149 11.80 -9.99 0.36
CA THR A 149 13.01 -9.66 1.11
C THR A 149 12.62 -8.94 2.39
N THR A 150 13.13 -9.41 3.51
CA THR A 150 12.87 -8.82 4.83
C THR A 150 14.18 -8.41 5.51
N TYR A 151 14.09 -7.47 6.44
CA TYR A 151 15.18 -7.15 7.36
C TYR A 151 14.67 -7.16 8.81
N THR A 152 15.57 -7.46 9.73
CA THR A 152 15.25 -7.51 11.17
C THR A 152 15.81 -6.26 11.83
N THR A 153 14.96 -5.53 12.54
CA THR A 153 15.39 -4.35 13.33
C THR A 153 16.00 -4.77 14.66
N ALA A 154 16.72 -3.84 15.33
CA ALA A 154 17.40 -4.10 16.60
C ALA A 154 16.46 -4.59 17.73
N ASP A 155 15.16 -4.32 17.64
CA ASP A 155 14.12 -4.83 18.55
C ASP A 155 13.57 -6.21 18.16
N GLY A 156 14.17 -6.88 17.17
CA GLY A 156 13.81 -8.22 16.72
C GLY A 156 12.60 -8.31 15.81
N LYS A 157 12.05 -7.18 15.35
CA LYS A 157 10.91 -7.18 14.43
C LYS A 157 11.36 -7.32 12.98
N GLN A 158 10.66 -8.15 12.24
CA GLN A 158 10.84 -8.28 10.80
C GLN A 158 10.00 -7.25 10.04
N HIS A 159 10.64 -6.60 9.07
CA HIS A 159 10.01 -5.66 8.16
C HIS A 159 10.25 -6.09 6.71
N VAL A 160 9.24 -5.92 5.88
CA VAL A 160 9.38 -6.16 4.43
C VAL A 160 10.21 -5.02 3.83
N TYR A 161 11.27 -5.41 3.13
CA TYR A 161 12.13 -4.49 2.37
C TYR A 161 11.66 -4.36 0.93
N SER A 162 11.48 -5.49 0.24
CA SER A 162 10.95 -5.53 -1.13
C SER A 162 10.09 -6.76 -1.37
N VAL A 163 9.20 -6.65 -2.35
CA VAL A 163 8.39 -7.75 -2.88
C VAL A 163 8.57 -7.74 -4.39
N GLU A 164 9.05 -8.84 -4.95
CA GLU A 164 9.32 -8.98 -6.38
C GLU A 164 8.56 -10.19 -6.93
N PRO A 165 7.67 -10.01 -7.93
CA PRO A 165 6.95 -11.12 -8.51
C PRO A 165 7.88 -11.97 -9.39
N PHE A 166 7.73 -13.29 -9.31
CA PHE A 166 8.32 -14.20 -10.28
C PHE A 166 7.61 -14.12 -11.62
N SER A 167 8.35 -14.26 -12.69
CA SER A 167 7.81 -14.39 -14.03
C SER A 167 7.68 -15.87 -14.41
N VAL A 168 6.56 -16.26 -15.04
CA VAL A 168 6.41 -17.59 -15.62
C VAL A 168 7.20 -17.64 -16.92
N ILE A 169 8.25 -18.47 -16.97
CA ILE A 169 9.12 -18.62 -18.15
C ILE A 169 8.80 -19.86 -18.97
N LYS A 170 8.10 -20.84 -18.39
CA LYS A 170 7.74 -22.09 -19.08
C LYS A 170 6.46 -22.67 -18.48
N LYS A 171 5.62 -23.29 -19.34
CA LYS A 171 4.41 -24.04 -18.95
C LYS A 171 4.38 -25.35 -19.69
N GLU A 172 4.26 -26.47 -18.96
CA GLU A 172 4.16 -27.83 -19.50
C GLU A 172 3.07 -28.60 -18.76
N GLY A 173 1.86 -28.59 -19.31
CA GLY A 173 0.69 -29.15 -18.62
C GLY A 173 0.42 -28.40 -17.31
N ASN A 174 0.46 -29.10 -16.17
CA ASN A 174 0.28 -28.49 -14.85
C ASN A 174 1.58 -27.96 -14.24
N LEU A 175 2.73 -28.14 -14.91
CA LEU A 175 4.03 -27.71 -14.44
C LEU A 175 4.34 -26.31 -14.92
N TYR A 176 4.50 -25.38 -13.99
CA TYR A 176 4.85 -24.00 -14.25
C TYR A 176 6.24 -23.70 -13.71
N THR A 177 7.11 -23.16 -14.57
CA THR A 177 8.45 -22.71 -14.18
C THR A 177 8.42 -21.22 -13.93
N PHE A 178 8.64 -20.84 -12.70
CA PHE A 178 8.72 -19.47 -12.22
C PHE A 178 10.18 -19.05 -12.07
N GLN A 179 10.52 -17.85 -12.48
CA GLN A 179 11.87 -17.30 -12.34
C GLN A 179 11.84 -15.83 -11.91
N VAL A 180 12.76 -15.48 -11.01
CA VAL A 180 13.05 -14.10 -10.64
C VAL A 180 14.56 -13.88 -10.69
N LYS A 181 14.98 -12.66 -11.06
CA LYS A 181 16.35 -12.19 -10.94
C LYS A 181 16.39 -11.15 -9.83
N HIS A 182 17.21 -11.38 -8.86
CA HIS A 182 17.33 -10.52 -7.67
C HIS A 182 18.78 -10.15 -7.42
N SER A 183 19.02 -8.88 -7.08
CA SER A 183 20.31 -8.41 -6.61
C SER A 183 20.16 -7.69 -5.29
N LEU A 184 20.94 -8.10 -4.30
CA LEU A 184 20.98 -7.42 -3.01
C LEU A 184 21.86 -6.17 -3.12
N SER A 185 21.27 -4.99 -2.96
CA SER A 185 21.97 -3.72 -3.00
C SER A 185 22.60 -3.33 -1.66
N ASN A 186 22.15 -3.94 -0.57
CA ASN A 186 22.62 -3.64 0.78
C ASN A 186 23.25 -4.88 1.42
N ALA A 187 24.46 -4.73 1.95
CA ALA A 187 25.03 -5.69 2.88
C ALA A 187 24.26 -5.55 4.21
N GLY A 188 23.50 -6.59 4.55
CA GLY A 188 22.74 -6.65 5.78
C GLY A 188 22.63 -8.09 6.24
N SER A 189 22.81 -8.30 7.53
CA SER A 189 22.54 -9.56 8.21
C SER A 189 21.04 -9.76 8.38
#